data_b90b971ad79d2707a20787d688267600
#
_entry.id   b90b971ad79d2707a20787d688267600
#
_cell.length_a   1.000
_cell.length_b   1.000
_cell.length_c   1.000
_cell.angle_alpha   90.00
_cell.angle_beta   90.00
_cell.angle_gamma   90.00
#
_symmetry.space_group_name_H-M   'P 1'
#
loop_
_entity.id
_entity.type
_entity.pdbx_description
1 polymer ?
#
loop_
_entity_poly.entity_id
_entity_poly.type
_entity_poly.pdbx_seq_one_letter_code
_entity_poly.pdbx_strand_id
1 'polypeptide(L)'
;MSTILQLAPQNVWKHFYSLTQIPRPSGHMEKITKFLIDFGKGLGLESFVDEVGNVIIRKPATPGMENRKGVILQAHMDMVPQKNNDTIHDFTTDPIETYVEGDWVKAKGTTLGADNGLGVAAIMAVLEDNNLKHGPLEALITKDEETGMYGAFGLKPGTMQGEILLNLDSEDEGELYIGCAGGLDITATLEYKEETPMADFVARKITLKGLRGGHSGLEISEGRGNANKLLARIVHDLLIEFDSQLASFEGGNMRNAIPREAHAVLVFNLEDMDGLEDYMKEYEAQLNDEYAPIESGITLSIEEVTLPTAVVPSEIQDNMINVLMACQNGVMRMIPTVPDTVETSSNLAIVIIADGKAEVRILARSSCDTMKDFLADSLTACFAMAGMKVELSGGYSGWQPNVDSPILHAMKLSYKQQFGVEPAVKVIHAGLECGIIGANCPGLDMISFGPTLRSPHSPDERALIPTVSKFYDFLVATLEQTPEK
;
A
#
# COMPACT_ATOMS: atom_id res chain seq x y z
N MET A 1 17.98 -1.05 32.92
CA MET A 1 16.62 -0.56 32.58
C MET A 1 16.69 0.00 31.16
N SER A 2 15.73 -0.32 30.33
CA SER A 2 15.71 0.21 28.95
C SER A 2 15.64 1.74 29.01
N THR A 3 16.46 2.42 28.18
CA THR A 3 16.50 3.90 28.11
C THR A 3 15.17 4.50 27.64
N ILE A 4 14.33 3.74 26.92
CA ILE A 4 13.05 4.25 26.43
C ILE A 4 12.03 4.54 27.55
N LEU A 5 12.14 3.91 28.72
CA LEU A 5 11.29 4.18 29.89
C LEU A 5 11.50 5.57 30.52
N GLN A 6 12.55 6.29 30.12
CA GLN A 6 12.87 7.65 30.59
C GLN A 6 12.42 8.72 29.61
N LEU A 7 11.91 8.33 28.42
CA LEU A 7 11.46 9.25 27.37
C LEU A 7 10.11 9.88 27.73
N ALA A 8 9.86 11.07 27.18
CA ALA A 8 8.56 11.74 27.25
C ALA A 8 7.77 11.53 25.94
N PRO A 9 6.44 11.35 26.03
CA PRO A 9 5.61 11.22 27.23
C PRO A 9 5.79 9.83 27.86
N GLN A 10 6.06 9.81 29.17
CA GLN A 10 6.46 8.58 29.86
C GLN A 10 5.38 7.48 29.82
N ASN A 11 4.10 7.84 29.84
CA ASN A 11 2.99 6.89 29.76
C ASN A 11 2.99 6.14 28.41
N VAL A 12 3.19 6.83 27.28
CA VAL A 12 3.24 6.20 25.96
C VAL A 12 4.45 5.26 25.86
N TRP A 13 5.64 5.74 26.23
CA TRP A 13 6.85 4.92 26.13
C TRP A 13 6.84 3.73 27.11
N LYS A 14 6.21 3.86 28.27
CA LYS A 14 5.97 2.75 29.21
C LYS A 14 5.11 1.64 28.54
N HIS A 15 4.01 2.02 27.91
CA HIS A 15 3.14 1.06 27.22
C HIS A 15 3.83 0.50 25.99
N PHE A 16 4.50 1.30 25.18
CA PHE A 16 5.27 0.82 24.06
C PHE A 16 6.33 -0.21 24.48
N TYR A 17 7.08 0.07 25.56
CA TYR A 17 8.03 -0.89 26.11
C TYR A 17 7.33 -2.21 26.52
N SER A 18 6.16 -2.14 27.14
CA SER A 18 5.40 -3.35 27.49
C SER A 18 5.02 -4.17 26.26
N LEU A 19 4.62 -3.51 25.16
CA LEU A 19 4.29 -4.14 23.88
C LEU A 19 5.52 -4.81 23.24
N THR A 20 6.70 -4.21 23.33
CA THR A 20 7.96 -4.79 22.82
C THR A 20 8.37 -6.07 23.58
N GLN A 21 7.87 -6.28 24.79
CA GLN A 21 8.14 -7.49 25.59
C GLN A 21 7.19 -8.65 25.25
N ILE A 22 6.18 -8.41 24.40
CA ILE A 22 5.15 -9.39 24.04
C ILE A 22 5.30 -9.74 22.56
N PRO A 23 5.70 -10.97 22.22
CA PRO A 23 5.70 -11.44 20.84
C PRO A 23 4.33 -11.28 20.18
N ARG A 24 4.30 -10.56 19.03
CA ARG A 24 3.07 -10.23 18.28
C ARG A 24 3.27 -10.18 16.77
N PRO A 25 4.07 -11.09 16.17
CA PRO A 25 4.19 -11.12 14.72
C PRO A 25 2.83 -11.48 14.09
N SER A 26 2.53 -10.96 12.92
CA SER A 26 1.30 -11.26 12.18
C SER A 26 1.05 -12.77 12.11
N GLY A 27 -0.20 -13.19 12.30
CA GLY A 27 -0.60 -14.60 12.42
C GLY A 27 -0.46 -15.20 13.83
N HIS A 28 0.16 -14.52 14.81
CA HIS A 28 0.39 -15.01 16.17
C HIS A 28 -0.06 -14.01 17.24
N MET A 29 -1.38 -13.73 17.28
CA MET A 29 -1.97 -12.65 18.08
C MET A 29 -2.37 -13.04 19.51
N GLU A 30 -2.29 -14.32 19.92
CA GLU A 30 -2.90 -14.81 21.15
C GLU A 30 -2.33 -14.12 22.40
N LYS A 31 -1.02 -13.89 22.45
CA LYS A 31 -0.35 -13.29 23.60
C LYS A 31 -0.73 -11.82 23.77
N ILE A 32 -0.68 -11.06 22.64
CA ILE A 32 -1.01 -9.63 22.67
C ILE A 32 -2.50 -9.40 22.89
N THR A 33 -3.38 -10.18 22.27
CA THR A 33 -4.84 -10.14 22.50
C THR A 33 -5.16 -10.32 23.97
N LYS A 34 -4.57 -11.36 24.61
CA LYS A 34 -4.75 -11.61 26.05
C LYS A 34 -4.27 -10.43 26.89
N PHE A 35 -3.08 -9.89 26.59
CA PHE A 35 -2.51 -8.76 27.30
C PHE A 35 -3.41 -7.52 27.24
N LEU A 36 -3.94 -7.17 26.06
CA LEU A 36 -4.81 -6.01 25.86
C LEU A 36 -6.16 -6.17 26.59
N ILE A 37 -6.73 -7.37 26.56
CA ILE A 37 -7.97 -7.68 27.31
C ILE A 37 -7.72 -7.59 28.81
N ASP A 38 -6.62 -8.17 29.32
CA ASP A 38 -6.27 -8.11 30.74
C ASP A 38 -6.00 -6.66 31.18
N PHE A 39 -5.37 -5.86 30.32
CA PHE A 39 -5.15 -4.43 30.56
C PHE A 39 -6.48 -3.65 30.73
N GLY A 40 -7.40 -3.78 29.76
CA GLY A 40 -8.69 -3.08 29.85
C GLY A 40 -9.53 -3.53 31.05
N LYS A 41 -9.58 -4.85 31.34
CA LYS A 41 -10.23 -5.39 32.54
C LYS A 41 -9.59 -4.90 33.83
N GLY A 42 -8.25 -4.76 33.86
CA GLY A 42 -7.51 -4.22 35.00
C GLY A 42 -7.86 -2.77 35.32
N LEU A 43 -8.30 -2.00 34.32
CA LEU A 43 -8.82 -0.63 34.46
C LEU A 43 -10.34 -0.60 34.82
N GLY A 44 -10.99 -1.76 34.90
CA GLY A 44 -12.44 -1.84 35.12
C GLY A 44 -13.29 -1.48 33.89
N LEU A 45 -12.71 -1.49 32.68
CA LEU A 45 -13.36 -1.13 31.44
C LEU A 45 -13.98 -2.36 30.76
N GLU A 46 -15.09 -2.16 30.05
CA GLU A 46 -15.67 -3.17 29.17
C GLU A 46 -14.62 -3.54 28.11
N SER A 47 -14.25 -4.83 28.06
CA SER A 47 -13.15 -5.31 27.19
C SER A 47 -13.50 -6.69 26.67
N PHE A 48 -13.57 -6.84 25.34
CA PHE A 48 -13.91 -8.08 24.67
C PHE A 48 -13.19 -8.24 23.34
N VAL A 49 -13.22 -9.45 22.84
CA VAL A 49 -12.72 -9.81 21.50
C VAL A 49 -13.93 -10.02 20.61
N ASP A 50 -13.92 -9.44 19.41
CA ASP A 50 -14.96 -9.67 18.42
C ASP A 50 -14.83 -11.06 17.74
N GLU A 51 -15.74 -11.37 16.81
CA GLU A 51 -15.77 -12.68 16.14
C GLU A 51 -14.50 -13.00 15.32
N VAL A 52 -13.76 -11.96 14.86
CA VAL A 52 -12.57 -12.13 14.03
C VAL A 52 -11.27 -11.98 14.80
N GLY A 53 -11.32 -11.55 16.05
CA GLY A 53 -10.15 -11.46 16.92
C GLY A 53 -9.66 -10.03 17.18
N ASN A 54 -10.39 -8.98 16.78
CA ASN A 54 -10.07 -7.62 17.18
C ASN A 54 -10.35 -7.41 18.67
N VAL A 55 -9.53 -6.60 19.32
CA VAL A 55 -9.76 -6.20 20.72
C VAL A 55 -10.52 -4.88 20.75
N ILE A 56 -11.63 -4.87 21.51
CA ILE A 56 -12.44 -3.68 21.71
C ILE A 56 -12.47 -3.37 23.22
N ILE A 57 -12.17 -2.10 23.57
CA ILE A 57 -12.21 -1.60 24.95
C ILE A 57 -13.01 -0.32 24.96
N ARG A 58 -14.04 -0.22 25.83
CA ARG A 58 -14.90 0.94 25.94
C ARG A 58 -14.67 1.71 27.22
N LYS A 59 -14.49 3.03 27.11
CA LYS A 59 -14.33 3.94 28.23
C LYS A 59 -15.46 4.98 28.20
N PRO A 60 -16.27 5.10 29.29
CA PRO A 60 -17.32 6.11 29.34
C PRO A 60 -16.76 7.53 29.30
N ALA A 61 -17.57 8.48 28.87
CA ALA A 61 -17.20 9.90 28.88
C ALA A 61 -16.81 10.37 30.28
N THR A 62 -15.86 11.30 30.34
CA THR A 62 -15.55 12.01 31.59
C THR A 62 -16.67 12.95 31.96
N PRO A 63 -16.90 13.26 33.29
CA PRO A 63 -17.99 14.12 33.72
C PRO A 63 -18.03 15.47 33.00
N GLY A 64 -19.17 15.80 32.42
CA GLY A 64 -19.40 17.03 31.64
C GLY A 64 -19.07 16.91 30.15
N MET A 65 -18.68 15.72 29.67
CA MET A 65 -18.36 15.46 28.27
C MET A 65 -19.31 14.46 27.61
N GLU A 66 -20.44 14.12 28.24
CA GLU A 66 -21.37 13.08 27.81
C GLU A 66 -22.10 13.44 26.51
N ASN A 67 -22.25 14.75 26.21
CA ASN A 67 -22.86 15.25 24.98
C ASN A 67 -21.90 15.31 23.78
N ARG A 68 -20.63 14.94 23.96
CA ARG A 68 -19.66 14.86 22.86
C ARG A 68 -19.89 13.60 22.00
N LYS A 69 -19.58 13.69 20.72
CA LYS A 69 -19.57 12.53 19.83
C LYS A 69 -18.64 11.45 20.36
N GLY A 70 -19.00 10.20 20.18
CA GLY A 70 -18.15 9.06 20.53
C GLY A 70 -16.96 8.95 19.56
N VAL A 71 -15.78 8.69 20.11
CA VAL A 71 -14.53 8.54 19.33
C VAL A 71 -14.04 7.11 19.40
N ILE A 72 -13.74 6.55 18.23
CA ILE A 72 -13.05 5.28 18.06
C ILE A 72 -11.57 5.59 17.83
N LEU A 73 -10.71 5.12 18.73
CA LEU A 73 -9.25 5.13 18.59
C LEU A 73 -8.83 3.80 17.97
N GLN A 74 -8.26 3.83 16.77
CA GLN A 74 -7.94 2.62 16.02
C GLN A 74 -6.44 2.50 15.76
N ALA A 75 -5.93 1.30 15.94
CA ALA A 75 -4.57 0.87 15.64
C ALA A 75 -4.54 -0.64 15.43
N HIS A 76 -3.48 -1.22 14.83
CA HIS A 76 -3.33 -2.67 14.74
C HIS A 76 -2.35 -3.23 15.76
N MET A 77 -2.58 -4.49 16.19
CA MET A 77 -1.80 -5.10 17.26
C MET A 77 -0.61 -5.92 16.76
N ASP A 78 -0.60 -6.34 15.51
CA ASP A 78 0.47 -7.12 14.90
C ASP A 78 1.67 -6.27 14.48
N MET A 79 2.70 -6.90 14.02
CA MET A 79 3.90 -6.28 13.45
C MET A 79 4.54 -7.19 12.41
N VAL A 80 5.21 -6.61 11.41
CA VAL A 80 6.01 -7.35 10.44
C VAL A 80 7.26 -7.96 11.11
N PRO A 81 7.47 -9.29 11.03
CA PRO A 81 8.62 -9.95 11.64
C PRO A 81 9.82 -10.00 10.67
N GLN A 82 10.60 -8.93 10.59
CA GLN A 82 11.82 -8.86 9.79
C GLN A 82 13.06 -8.74 10.66
N LYS A 83 14.15 -9.43 10.28
CA LYS A 83 15.45 -9.35 10.95
C LYS A 83 16.61 -9.46 9.96
N ASN A 84 17.78 -8.97 10.36
CA ASN A 84 19.01 -9.21 9.62
C ASN A 84 19.39 -10.69 9.61
N ASN A 85 20.06 -11.17 8.57
CA ASN A 85 20.40 -12.58 8.41
C ASN A 85 21.31 -13.13 9.51
N ASP A 86 22.12 -12.27 10.12
CA ASP A 86 23.04 -12.60 11.23
C ASP A 86 22.40 -12.44 12.61
N THR A 87 21.15 -11.96 12.70
CA THR A 87 20.44 -11.78 13.97
C THR A 87 19.77 -13.08 14.39
N ILE A 88 20.10 -13.55 15.61
CA ILE A 88 19.41 -14.67 16.24
C ILE A 88 18.22 -14.11 17.01
N HIS A 89 17.01 -14.36 16.54
CA HIS A 89 15.77 -13.90 17.14
C HIS A 89 14.60 -14.75 16.65
N ASP A 90 13.70 -15.13 17.56
CA ASP A 90 12.43 -15.78 17.26
C ASP A 90 11.27 -14.87 17.64
N PHE A 91 10.61 -14.28 16.63
CA PHE A 91 9.49 -13.34 16.83
C PHE A 91 8.28 -13.96 17.57
N THR A 92 8.19 -15.26 17.70
CA THR A 92 7.10 -15.93 18.43
C THR A 92 7.37 -16.08 19.93
N THR A 93 8.63 -15.92 20.34
CA THR A 93 9.06 -16.15 21.73
C THR A 93 9.85 -15.00 22.34
N ASP A 94 10.66 -14.32 21.56
CA ASP A 94 11.64 -13.36 22.07
C ASP A 94 11.10 -11.92 22.10
N PRO A 95 11.44 -11.11 23.10
CA PRO A 95 11.09 -9.71 23.14
C PRO A 95 11.96 -8.90 22.19
N ILE A 96 11.44 -7.78 21.70
CA ILE A 96 12.20 -6.82 20.88
C ILE A 96 13.16 -6.02 21.79
N GLU A 97 14.46 -6.09 21.50
CA GLU A 97 15.47 -5.32 22.19
C GLU A 97 15.57 -3.89 21.64
N THR A 98 15.03 -2.92 22.37
CA THR A 98 15.04 -1.51 21.99
C THR A 98 16.24 -0.75 22.54
N TYR A 99 16.70 0.26 21.77
CA TYR A 99 17.71 1.22 22.20
C TYR A 99 17.45 2.61 21.63
N VAL A 100 18.10 3.62 22.20
CA VAL A 100 18.04 5.02 21.74
C VAL A 100 19.35 5.36 21.04
N GLU A 101 19.25 5.96 19.86
CA GLU A 101 20.38 6.50 19.10
C GLU A 101 20.03 7.90 18.60
N GLY A 102 20.66 8.93 19.19
CA GLY A 102 20.28 10.32 18.95
C GLY A 102 18.81 10.56 19.33
N ASP A 103 18.04 11.10 18.41
CA ASP A 103 16.60 11.36 18.58
C ASP A 103 15.70 10.17 18.17
N TRP A 104 16.27 9.00 17.94
CA TRP A 104 15.55 7.84 17.44
C TRP A 104 15.53 6.69 18.43
N VAL A 105 14.36 6.03 18.53
CA VAL A 105 14.23 4.69 19.10
C VAL A 105 14.33 3.67 17.97
N LYS A 106 15.14 2.63 18.19
CA LYS A 106 15.43 1.54 17.25
C LYS A 106 15.40 0.19 17.95
N ALA A 107 15.39 -0.89 17.15
CA ALA A 107 15.57 -2.28 17.61
C ALA A 107 16.91 -2.85 17.14
N LYS A 108 17.44 -3.84 17.88
CA LYS A 108 18.71 -4.49 17.55
C LYS A 108 18.53 -5.61 16.52
N GLY A 109 18.73 -5.26 15.24
CA GLY A 109 18.75 -6.21 14.14
C GLY A 109 17.40 -6.82 13.76
N THR A 110 16.31 -6.28 14.33
CA THR A 110 14.92 -6.66 14.03
C THR A 110 14.09 -5.43 13.69
N THR A 111 12.89 -5.61 13.12
CA THR A 111 11.84 -4.59 13.14
C THR A 111 11.58 -4.14 14.58
N LEU A 112 11.24 -2.87 14.76
CA LEU A 112 10.94 -2.26 16.05
C LEU A 112 9.49 -2.54 16.51
N GLY A 113 8.57 -2.64 15.54
CA GLY A 113 7.15 -2.73 15.77
C GLY A 113 6.55 -1.42 16.30
N ALA A 114 7.14 -0.28 15.96
CA ALA A 114 6.55 1.04 16.21
C ALA A 114 5.30 1.24 15.33
N ASP A 115 5.31 0.70 14.17
CA ASP A 115 4.20 0.40 13.29
C ASP A 115 3.51 -0.91 13.76
N ASN A 116 2.30 -0.93 14.33
CA ASN A 116 1.55 0.21 14.87
C ASN A 116 1.56 0.20 16.42
N GLY A 117 2.66 -0.31 17.02
CA GLY A 117 2.82 -0.39 18.48
C GLY A 117 2.77 0.97 19.19
N LEU A 118 3.17 2.07 18.53
CA LEU A 118 3.05 3.41 19.12
C LEU A 118 1.59 3.91 19.12
N GLY A 119 0.80 3.57 18.09
CA GLY A 119 -0.63 3.84 18.10
C GLY A 119 -1.34 3.09 19.23
N VAL A 120 -1.06 1.77 19.38
CA VAL A 120 -1.60 0.97 20.49
C VAL A 120 -1.16 1.52 21.85
N ALA A 121 0.11 1.91 22.00
CA ALA A 121 0.62 2.50 23.23
C ALA A 121 -0.05 3.83 23.60
N ALA A 122 -0.31 4.68 22.61
CA ALA A 122 -1.05 5.93 22.81
C ALA A 122 -2.50 5.67 23.24
N ILE A 123 -3.18 4.68 22.63
CA ILE A 123 -4.53 4.23 23.05
C ILE A 123 -4.49 3.77 24.52
N MET A 124 -3.53 2.91 24.88
CA MET A 124 -3.41 2.44 26.26
C MET A 124 -3.16 3.59 27.25
N ALA A 125 -2.33 4.57 26.88
CA ALA A 125 -2.07 5.74 27.71
C ALA A 125 -3.34 6.60 27.91
N VAL A 126 -4.16 6.80 26.89
CA VAL A 126 -5.46 7.48 26.97
C VAL A 126 -6.45 6.72 27.86
N LEU A 127 -6.49 5.40 27.72
CA LEU A 127 -7.40 4.56 28.52
C LEU A 127 -7.02 4.53 30.00
N GLU A 128 -5.72 4.53 30.34
CA GLU A 128 -5.20 4.49 31.73
C GLU A 128 -5.41 5.85 32.44
N ASP A 129 -5.34 6.98 31.72
CA ASP A 129 -5.40 8.31 32.31
C ASP A 129 -6.85 8.73 32.64
N ASN A 130 -7.13 8.94 33.91
CA ASN A 130 -8.43 9.38 34.41
C ASN A 130 -8.57 10.93 34.51
N ASN A 131 -7.53 11.69 34.20
CA ASN A 131 -7.54 13.15 34.24
C ASN A 131 -7.86 13.79 32.88
N LEU A 132 -7.79 13.02 31.81
CA LEU A 132 -8.11 13.51 30.46
C LEU A 132 -9.62 13.78 30.33
N LYS A 133 -9.95 14.86 29.63
CA LYS A 133 -11.33 15.19 29.27
C LYS A 133 -11.65 14.61 27.90
N HIS A 134 -12.68 13.80 27.83
CA HIS A 134 -13.10 13.15 26.56
C HIS A 134 -14.57 12.73 26.61
N GLY A 135 -15.21 12.69 25.46
CA GLY A 135 -16.51 12.02 25.24
C GLY A 135 -16.42 10.50 25.41
N PRO A 136 -17.44 9.73 25.04
CA PRO A 136 -17.33 8.26 25.02
C PRO A 136 -16.19 7.82 24.11
N LEU A 137 -15.35 6.87 24.57
CA LEU A 137 -14.24 6.31 23.80
C LEU A 137 -14.43 4.81 23.57
N GLU A 138 -14.03 4.38 22.39
CA GLU A 138 -13.82 2.98 22.03
C GLU A 138 -12.40 2.81 21.48
N ALA A 139 -11.65 1.87 22.00
CA ALA A 139 -10.44 1.41 21.35
C ALA A 139 -10.81 0.25 20.42
N LEU A 140 -10.46 0.34 19.15
CA LEU A 140 -10.51 -0.74 18.17
C LEU A 140 -9.08 -1.12 17.81
N ILE A 141 -8.61 -2.24 18.34
CA ILE A 141 -7.25 -2.73 18.07
C ILE A 141 -7.37 -3.94 17.17
N THR A 142 -7.08 -3.75 15.90
CA THR A 142 -7.26 -4.75 14.84
C THR A 142 -6.12 -5.76 14.80
N LYS A 143 -6.40 -6.93 14.22
CA LYS A 143 -5.43 -8.00 14.06
C LYS A 143 -5.06 -8.19 12.59
N ASP A 144 -3.83 -8.71 12.36
CA ASP A 144 -3.36 -9.15 11.05
C ASP A 144 -3.57 -8.08 9.94
N GLU A 145 -3.28 -6.81 10.27
CA GLU A 145 -3.27 -5.71 9.32
C GLU A 145 -2.25 -5.98 8.23
N GLU A 146 -1.02 -6.25 8.62
CA GLU A 146 0.19 -6.38 7.81
C GLU A 146 0.16 -7.53 6.79
N THR A 147 -0.73 -8.49 6.98
CA THR A 147 -0.88 -9.65 6.08
C THR A 147 -2.15 -9.60 5.23
N GLY A 148 -2.98 -8.56 5.40
CA GLY A 148 -4.17 -8.37 4.57
C GLY A 148 -5.36 -7.73 5.26
N MET A 149 -5.15 -6.96 6.33
CA MET A 149 -6.20 -6.20 7.04
C MET A 149 -7.39 -7.07 7.49
N TYR A 150 -7.11 -8.32 7.88
CA TYR A 150 -8.17 -9.31 8.19
C TYR A 150 -9.09 -8.86 9.32
N GLY A 151 -8.54 -8.15 10.32
CA GLY A 151 -9.33 -7.59 11.41
C GLY A 151 -10.37 -6.56 10.93
N ALA A 152 -9.96 -5.65 10.06
CA ALA A 152 -10.83 -4.65 9.47
C ALA A 152 -11.90 -5.28 8.57
N PHE A 153 -11.51 -6.23 7.71
CA PHE A 153 -12.46 -6.94 6.84
C PHE A 153 -13.55 -7.68 7.61
N GLY A 154 -13.20 -8.27 8.73
CA GLY A 154 -14.14 -9.06 9.52
C GLY A 154 -14.99 -8.24 10.49
N LEU A 155 -14.72 -6.96 10.68
CA LEU A 155 -15.46 -6.08 11.58
C LEU A 155 -16.94 -6.00 11.15
N LYS A 156 -17.86 -6.35 12.05
CA LYS A 156 -19.29 -6.38 11.76
C LYS A 156 -19.94 -5.02 11.95
N PRO A 157 -20.90 -4.63 11.08
CA PRO A 157 -21.73 -3.45 11.30
C PRO A 157 -22.36 -3.45 12.69
N GLY A 158 -22.32 -2.30 13.37
CA GLY A 158 -22.89 -2.13 14.72
C GLY A 158 -22.00 -2.61 15.88
N THR A 159 -20.81 -3.16 15.62
CA THR A 159 -19.84 -3.47 16.68
C THR A 159 -19.33 -2.19 17.35
N MET A 160 -19.04 -1.16 16.55
CA MET A 160 -18.63 0.15 17.03
C MET A 160 -19.84 1.08 17.20
N GLN A 161 -19.77 1.97 18.18
CA GLN A 161 -20.83 2.92 18.55
C GLN A 161 -20.40 4.37 18.34
N GLY A 162 -19.10 4.62 18.19
CA GLY A 162 -18.53 5.94 17.94
C GLY A 162 -18.93 6.50 16.57
N GLU A 163 -18.93 7.82 16.45
CA GLU A 163 -19.25 8.56 15.23
C GLU A 163 -17.99 9.11 14.53
N ILE A 164 -16.87 9.16 15.26
CA ILE A 164 -15.57 9.63 14.77
C ILE A 164 -14.57 8.49 14.93
N LEU A 165 -13.75 8.27 13.89
CA LEU A 165 -12.65 7.32 13.97
C LEU A 165 -11.31 8.05 13.79
N LEU A 166 -10.45 7.92 14.77
CA LEU A 166 -9.06 8.38 14.74
C LEU A 166 -8.16 7.16 14.55
N ASN A 167 -7.70 6.95 13.33
CA ASN A 167 -6.70 5.93 13.02
C ASN A 167 -5.32 6.49 13.38
N LEU A 168 -4.53 5.73 14.13
CA LEU A 168 -3.24 6.14 14.67
C LEU A 168 -2.08 5.45 13.96
N ASP A 169 -2.21 5.25 12.65
CA ASP A 169 -1.35 4.39 11.83
C ASP A 169 -0.57 5.13 10.74
N SER A 170 -0.57 6.45 10.76
CA SER A 170 0.22 7.24 9.83
C SER A 170 1.63 7.51 10.39
N GLU A 171 2.60 7.68 9.48
CA GLU A 171 4.02 7.65 9.77
C GLU A 171 4.72 9.02 9.64
N ASP A 172 3.95 10.09 9.47
CA ASP A 172 4.48 11.46 9.35
C ASP A 172 3.73 12.42 10.28
N GLU A 173 4.46 12.92 11.29
CA GLU A 173 3.93 13.94 12.19
C GLU A 173 3.68 15.24 11.42
N GLY A 174 2.55 15.89 11.72
CA GLY A 174 2.13 17.11 11.02
C GLY A 174 1.28 16.88 9.80
N GLU A 175 0.94 15.63 9.49
CA GLU A 175 0.05 15.25 8.40
C GLU A 175 -1.28 14.67 8.90
N LEU A 176 -2.37 15.07 8.27
CA LEU A 176 -3.71 14.55 8.50
C LEU A 176 -4.20 13.88 7.21
N TYR A 177 -4.35 12.58 7.24
CA TYR A 177 -4.91 11.85 6.12
C TYR A 177 -6.43 11.79 6.24
N ILE A 178 -7.11 12.14 5.16
CA ILE A 178 -8.58 12.20 5.06
C ILE A 178 -9.13 11.25 4.02
N GLY A 179 -8.31 10.41 3.45
CA GLY A 179 -8.68 9.45 2.42
C GLY A 179 -7.56 8.49 2.08
N CYS A 180 -7.92 7.34 1.54
CA CYS A 180 -6.98 6.33 1.05
C CYS A 180 -7.54 5.60 -0.16
N ALA A 181 -6.65 5.00 -0.98
CA ALA A 181 -7.11 4.19 -2.10
C ALA A 181 -7.51 2.78 -1.64
N GLY A 182 -8.63 2.30 -2.17
CA GLY A 182 -8.92 0.88 -2.27
C GLY A 182 -8.13 0.23 -3.40
N GLY A 183 -8.17 -1.08 -3.48
CA GLY A 183 -7.50 -1.86 -4.52
C GLY A 183 -8.42 -2.88 -5.17
N LEU A 184 -8.05 -3.33 -6.36
CA LEU A 184 -8.72 -4.43 -7.05
C LEU A 184 -7.73 -5.11 -8.00
N ASP A 185 -7.58 -6.41 -7.86
CA ASP A 185 -6.77 -7.23 -8.74
C ASP A 185 -7.55 -7.65 -9.98
N ILE A 186 -6.96 -7.40 -11.15
CA ILE A 186 -7.50 -7.76 -12.46
C ILE A 186 -6.52 -8.75 -13.09
N THR A 187 -6.99 -9.95 -13.41
CA THR A 187 -6.20 -10.98 -14.09
C THR A 187 -6.89 -11.35 -15.41
N ALA A 188 -6.22 -11.10 -16.52
CA ALA A 188 -6.68 -11.51 -17.84
C ALA A 188 -5.87 -12.72 -18.33
N THR A 189 -6.54 -13.73 -18.86
CA THR A 189 -5.91 -14.98 -19.34
C THR A 189 -6.44 -15.40 -20.69
N LEU A 190 -5.56 -15.99 -21.50
CA LEU A 190 -5.90 -16.63 -22.77
C LEU A 190 -5.04 -17.88 -22.93
N GLU A 191 -5.65 -18.98 -23.33
CA GLU A 191 -4.95 -20.17 -23.82
C GLU A 191 -5.02 -20.21 -25.34
N TYR A 192 -3.91 -20.55 -25.99
CA TYR A 192 -3.82 -20.64 -27.44
C TYR A 192 -2.96 -21.85 -27.86
N LYS A 193 -3.13 -22.28 -29.09
CA LYS A 193 -2.31 -23.31 -29.65
C LYS A 193 -1.14 -22.65 -30.39
N GLU A 194 0.07 -22.95 -29.96
CA GLU A 194 1.28 -22.46 -30.59
C GLU A 194 1.46 -22.97 -32.02
N GLU A 195 2.22 -22.22 -32.82
CA GLU A 195 2.64 -22.58 -34.17
C GLU A 195 4.13 -22.83 -34.23
N THR A 196 4.58 -23.57 -35.21
CA THR A 196 6.01 -23.77 -35.47
C THR A 196 6.55 -22.55 -36.20
N PRO A 197 7.71 -21.97 -35.80
CA PRO A 197 8.31 -20.87 -36.53
C PRO A 197 8.64 -21.27 -37.97
N MET A 198 8.65 -20.30 -38.87
CA MET A 198 9.03 -20.55 -40.29
C MET A 198 10.47 -21.03 -40.38
N ALA A 199 10.78 -21.83 -41.40
CA ALA A 199 12.13 -22.26 -41.69
C ALA A 199 13.00 -21.04 -42.04
N ASP A 200 14.28 -21.13 -41.69
CA ASP A 200 15.29 -20.08 -41.95
C ASP A 200 15.15 -18.79 -41.12
N PHE A 201 14.29 -18.80 -40.08
CA PHE A 201 14.22 -17.73 -39.12
C PHE A 201 15.31 -17.86 -38.05
N VAL A 202 15.68 -16.72 -37.47
CA VAL A 202 16.63 -16.60 -36.33
C VAL A 202 15.96 -15.93 -35.16
N ALA A 203 16.33 -16.27 -33.93
CA ALA A 203 15.71 -15.72 -32.75
C ALA A 203 16.58 -14.65 -32.09
N ARG A 204 15.92 -13.62 -31.58
CA ARG A 204 16.55 -12.55 -30.79
C ARG A 204 15.74 -12.33 -29.52
N LYS A 205 16.47 -12.24 -28.41
CA LYS A 205 15.91 -11.77 -27.14
C LYS A 205 16.14 -10.27 -27.02
N ILE A 206 15.04 -9.55 -26.86
CA ILE A 206 15.03 -8.11 -26.63
C ILE A 206 14.80 -7.90 -25.14
N THR A 207 15.67 -7.15 -24.48
CA THR A 207 15.56 -6.87 -23.05
C THR A 207 15.57 -5.37 -22.81
N LEU A 208 14.49 -4.88 -22.19
CA LEU A 208 14.38 -3.53 -21.68
C LEU A 208 14.63 -3.56 -20.17
N LYS A 209 15.55 -2.73 -19.67
CA LYS A 209 15.88 -2.62 -18.25
C LYS A 209 16.42 -1.23 -17.88
N GLY A 210 16.71 -1.03 -16.59
CA GLY A 210 17.30 0.22 -16.10
C GLY A 210 16.26 1.26 -15.71
N LEU A 211 14.97 0.92 -15.74
CA LEU A 211 13.89 1.76 -15.21
C LEU A 211 13.93 1.77 -13.68
N ARG A 212 13.45 2.87 -13.06
CA ARG A 212 13.42 3.04 -11.60
C ARG A 212 12.44 2.08 -10.92
N GLY A 213 11.30 1.83 -11.54
CA GLY A 213 10.21 1.11 -10.90
C GLY A 213 9.63 1.89 -9.73
N GLY A 214 9.02 1.19 -8.75
CA GLY A 214 8.50 1.80 -7.53
C GLY A 214 7.15 1.24 -7.13
N HIS A 215 6.56 1.80 -6.05
CA HIS A 215 5.26 1.40 -5.56
C HIS A 215 4.14 1.89 -6.49
N SER A 216 3.25 1.00 -6.90
CA SER A 216 2.17 1.27 -7.87
C SER A 216 1.09 2.24 -7.40
N GLY A 217 1.16 2.68 -6.16
CA GLY A 217 0.28 3.72 -5.59
C GLY A 217 1.06 5.01 -5.35
N LEU A 218 2.02 4.98 -4.43
CA LEU A 218 2.72 6.18 -3.95
C LEU A 218 3.49 6.92 -5.05
N GLU A 219 4.02 6.18 -6.03
CA GLU A 219 4.89 6.73 -7.06
C GLU A 219 4.28 6.69 -8.47
N ILE A 220 2.99 6.31 -8.58
CA ILE A 220 2.31 6.18 -9.88
C ILE A 220 2.17 7.50 -10.63
N SER A 221 2.14 8.63 -9.91
CA SER A 221 2.04 9.98 -10.49
C SER A 221 3.40 10.59 -10.86
N GLU A 222 4.51 9.93 -10.55
CA GLU A 222 5.84 10.47 -10.83
C GLU A 222 6.26 10.38 -12.30
N GLY A 223 5.44 9.77 -13.16
CA GLY A 223 5.74 9.63 -14.58
C GLY A 223 6.81 8.58 -14.90
N ARG A 224 7.08 7.66 -13.97
CA ARG A 224 8.05 6.57 -14.17
C ARG A 224 7.62 5.65 -15.31
N GLY A 225 8.60 5.13 -16.04
CA GLY A 225 8.37 4.18 -17.11
C GLY A 225 7.84 2.83 -16.59
N ASN A 226 6.87 2.26 -17.30
CA ASN A 226 6.39 0.90 -17.07
C ASN A 226 7.00 -0.01 -18.14
N ALA A 227 7.87 -0.94 -17.74
CA ALA A 227 8.62 -1.79 -18.66
C ALA A 227 7.71 -2.60 -19.60
N ASN A 228 6.56 -3.08 -19.12
CA ASN A 228 5.61 -3.84 -19.93
C ASN A 228 4.99 -2.99 -21.05
N LYS A 229 4.64 -1.74 -20.74
CA LYS A 229 4.10 -0.80 -21.73
C LYS A 229 5.14 -0.43 -22.77
N LEU A 230 6.35 -0.13 -22.32
CA LEU A 230 7.44 0.27 -23.23
C LEU A 230 7.90 -0.88 -24.11
N LEU A 231 8.03 -2.08 -23.56
CA LEU A 231 8.40 -3.25 -24.35
C LEU A 231 7.27 -3.63 -25.33
N ALA A 232 6.00 -3.53 -24.93
CA ALA A 232 4.88 -3.75 -25.86
C ALA A 232 4.91 -2.79 -27.06
N ARG A 233 5.26 -1.49 -26.84
CA ARG A 233 5.48 -0.52 -27.89
C ARG A 233 6.63 -0.91 -28.82
N ILE A 234 7.77 -1.32 -28.24
CA ILE A 234 8.92 -1.77 -29.04
C ILE A 234 8.57 -3.00 -29.87
N VAL A 235 7.92 -3.99 -29.25
CA VAL A 235 7.52 -5.21 -29.96
C VAL A 235 6.52 -4.89 -31.08
N HIS A 236 5.54 -4.02 -30.82
CA HIS A 236 4.57 -3.57 -31.84
C HIS A 236 5.29 -2.99 -33.07
N ASP A 237 6.26 -2.11 -32.85
CA ASP A 237 6.98 -1.47 -33.94
C ASP A 237 7.88 -2.47 -34.69
N LEU A 238 8.51 -3.40 -33.96
CA LEU A 238 9.32 -4.46 -34.59
C LEU A 238 8.50 -5.43 -35.43
N LEU A 239 7.26 -5.73 -35.03
CA LEU A 239 6.35 -6.57 -35.81
C LEU A 239 5.89 -5.90 -37.12
N ILE A 240 5.91 -4.58 -37.17
CA ILE A 240 5.52 -3.79 -38.36
C ILE A 240 6.70 -3.58 -39.29
N GLU A 241 7.88 -3.21 -38.74
CA GLU A 241 9.04 -2.80 -39.53
C GLU A 241 9.90 -3.99 -40.03
N PHE A 242 9.84 -5.12 -39.30
CA PHE A 242 10.60 -6.33 -39.62
C PHE A 242 9.66 -7.53 -39.71
N ASP A 243 9.80 -8.39 -40.70
CA ASP A 243 9.02 -9.64 -40.78
C ASP A 243 9.39 -10.55 -39.59
N SER A 244 8.62 -10.44 -38.51
CA SER A 244 8.92 -11.08 -37.25
C SER A 244 7.70 -11.69 -36.58
N GLN A 245 7.93 -12.67 -35.69
CA GLN A 245 6.88 -13.33 -34.90
C GLN A 245 7.28 -13.36 -33.43
N LEU A 246 6.30 -13.18 -32.54
CA LEU A 246 6.51 -13.28 -31.11
C LEU A 246 6.59 -14.74 -30.67
N ALA A 247 7.65 -15.09 -29.93
CA ALA A 247 7.74 -16.39 -29.28
C ALA A 247 7.40 -16.29 -27.78
N SER A 248 7.87 -15.24 -27.08
CA SER A 248 7.50 -15.01 -25.68
C SER A 248 7.59 -13.53 -25.30
N PHE A 249 6.86 -13.17 -24.25
CA PHE A 249 6.95 -11.85 -23.60
C PHE A 249 6.83 -12.06 -22.09
N GLU A 250 7.76 -11.50 -21.32
CA GLU A 250 7.74 -11.56 -19.86
C GLU A 250 8.17 -10.24 -19.25
N GLY A 251 7.42 -9.73 -18.26
CA GLY A 251 7.81 -8.55 -17.50
C GLY A 251 7.03 -8.38 -16.22
N GLY A 252 7.73 -7.87 -15.20
CA GLY A 252 7.22 -7.66 -13.87
C GLY A 252 7.01 -8.96 -13.06
N ASN A 253 6.93 -8.83 -11.74
CA ASN A 253 6.81 -9.96 -10.82
C ASN A 253 5.93 -9.67 -9.60
N MET A 254 5.53 -8.42 -9.37
CA MET A 254 4.71 -8.00 -8.22
C MET A 254 3.60 -7.06 -8.68
N ARG A 255 2.36 -7.30 -8.22
CA ARG A 255 1.19 -6.48 -8.59
C ARG A 255 1.30 -5.03 -8.12
N ASN A 256 1.85 -4.81 -6.94
CA ASN A 256 1.99 -3.50 -6.32
C ASN A 256 3.29 -2.75 -6.67
N ALA A 257 4.06 -3.27 -7.63
CA ALA A 257 5.28 -2.64 -8.12
C ALA A 257 5.15 -2.23 -9.59
N ILE A 258 5.64 -1.05 -9.95
CA ILE A 258 5.80 -0.63 -11.35
C ILE A 258 6.93 -1.48 -11.94
N PRO A 259 6.70 -2.26 -13.01
CA PRO A 259 7.72 -3.12 -13.57
C PRO A 259 8.87 -2.29 -14.19
N ARG A 260 10.09 -2.66 -13.82
CA ARG A 260 11.32 -1.94 -14.21
C ARG A 260 12.15 -2.67 -15.27
N GLU A 261 11.79 -3.89 -15.57
CA GLU A 261 12.42 -4.74 -16.55
C GLU A 261 11.36 -5.59 -17.26
N ALA A 262 11.56 -5.83 -18.56
CA ALA A 262 10.77 -6.78 -19.35
C ALA A 262 11.61 -7.30 -20.51
N HIS A 263 11.28 -8.48 -21.01
CA HIS A 263 11.93 -9.05 -22.18
C HIS A 263 10.96 -9.78 -23.09
N ALA A 264 11.29 -9.85 -24.37
CA ALA A 264 10.54 -10.60 -25.36
C ALA A 264 11.53 -11.39 -26.23
N VAL A 265 11.10 -12.56 -26.70
CA VAL A 265 11.80 -13.31 -27.74
C VAL A 265 11.00 -13.21 -29.03
N LEU A 266 11.63 -12.66 -30.05
CA LEU A 266 11.09 -12.56 -31.40
C LEU A 266 11.91 -13.45 -32.34
N VAL A 267 11.28 -14.00 -33.34
CA VAL A 267 11.93 -14.70 -34.45
C VAL A 267 11.80 -13.84 -35.70
N PHE A 268 12.87 -13.69 -36.44
CA PHE A 268 13.01 -12.80 -37.58
C PHE A 268 13.41 -13.59 -38.83
N ASN A 269 12.90 -13.18 -39.98
CA ASN A 269 13.49 -13.62 -41.24
C ASN A 269 14.90 -13.02 -41.35
N LEU A 270 15.88 -13.90 -41.61
CA LEU A 270 17.28 -13.47 -41.70
C LEU A 270 17.52 -12.39 -42.77
N GLU A 271 16.75 -12.42 -43.87
CA GLU A 271 16.90 -11.47 -44.97
C GLU A 271 16.39 -10.06 -44.62
N ASP A 272 15.48 -9.94 -43.62
CA ASP A 272 14.83 -8.69 -43.24
C ASP A 272 15.45 -8.03 -41.98
N MET A 273 16.53 -8.57 -41.46
CA MET A 273 17.21 -8.04 -40.24
C MET A 273 18.18 -6.88 -40.51
N ASP A 274 18.37 -6.46 -41.74
CA ASP A 274 19.27 -5.35 -42.04
C ASP A 274 18.84 -4.07 -41.33
N GLY A 275 19.75 -3.45 -40.58
CA GLY A 275 19.46 -2.25 -39.77
C GLY A 275 18.84 -2.49 -38.42
N LEU A 276 18.48 -3.70 -38.00
CA LEU A 276 17.79 -3.98 -36.72
C LEU A 276 18.61 -3.48 -35.51
N GLU A 277 19.93 -3.68 -35.49
CA GLU A 277 20.76 -3.21 -34.38
C GLU A 277 20.82 -1.70 -34.28
N ASP A 278 20.85 -0.99 -35.39
CA ASP A 278 20.86 0.48 -35.41
C ASP A 278 19.47 1.03 -35.03
N TYR A 279 18.39 0.40 -35.50
CA TYR A 279 17.03 0.70 -35.07
C TYR A 279 16.87 0.58 -33.55
N MET A 280 17.38 -0.47 -32.93
CA MET A 280 17.33 -0.67 -31.48
C MET A 280 18.13 0.41 -30.71
N LYS A 281 19.28 0.85 -31.22
CA LYS A 281 20.07 1.95 -30.62
C LYS A 281 19.33 3.29 -30.70
N GLU A 282 18.72 3.58 -31.84
CA GLU A 282 17.92 4.80 -32.03
C GLU A 282 16.70 4.78 -31.09
N TYR A 283 16.06 3.63 -30.94
CA TYR A 283 14.93 3.47 -30.03
C TYR A 283 15.34 3.67 -28.55
N GLU A 284 16.49 3.12 -28.14
CA GLU A 284 17.05 3.34 -26.80
C GLU A 284 17.28 4.85 -26.54
N ALA A 285 17.88 5.55 -27.51
CA ALA A 285 18.12 6.98 -27.40
C ALA A 285 16.81 7.76 -27.31
N GLN A 286 15.80 7.41 -28.09
CA GLN A 286 14.46 8.01 -28.05
C GLN A 286 13.80 7.81 -26.68
N LEU A 287 13.83 6.60 -26.09
CA LEU A 287 13.25 6.34 -24.77
C LEU A 287 13.97 7.14 -23.68
N ASN A 288 15.30 7.25 -23.74
CA ASN A 288 16.06 8.05 -22.78
C ASN A 288 15.73 9.55 -22.88
N ASP A 289 15.45 10.05 -24.07
CA ASP A 289 15.01 11.45 -24.27
C ASP A 289 13.56 11.67 -23.78
N GLU A 290 12.63 10.79 -24.14
CA GLU A 290 11.22 10.88 -23.75
C GLU A 290 11.02 10.82 -22.22
N TYR A 291 11.83 10.04 -21.50
CA TYR A 291 11.70 9.83 -20.06
C TYR A 291 12.67 10.66 -19.21
N ALA A 292 13.56 11.45 -19.82
CA ALA A 292 14.39 12.39 -19.07
C ALA A 292 13.53 13.52 -18.44
N PRO A 293 13.80 13.99 -17.24
CA PRO A 293 14.86 13.57 -16.30
C PRO A 293 14.42 12.48 -15.31
N ILE A 294 13.26 11.86 -15.50
CA ILE A 294 12.65 10.89 -14.54
C ILE A 294 13.44 9.59 -14.53
N GLU A 295 13.71 9.06 -15.72
CA GLU A 295 14.55 7.87 -15.89
C GLU A 295 15.94 8.27 -16.42
N SER A 296 17.00 7.70 -15.87
CA SER A 296 18.38 8.07 -16.22
C SER A 296 19.25 6.91 -16.69
N GLY A 297 18.66 5.74 -16.93
CA GLY A 297 19.44 4.54 -17.18
C GLY A 297 18.74 3.49 -18.03
N ILE A 298 17.79 3.90 -18.88
CA ILE A 298 17.09 2.95 -19.76
C ILE A 298 18.09 2.34 -20.72
N THR A 299 18.11 1.01 -20.74
CA THR A 299 18.93 0.24 -21.69
C THR A 299 18.08 -0.76 -22.45
N LEU A 300 18.31 -0.86 -23.73
CA LEU A 300 17.64 -1.78 -24.64
C LEU A 300 18.67 -2.65 -25.32
N SER A 301 18.69 -3.96 -25.00
CA SER A 301 19.64 -4.90 -25.60
C SER A 301 18.94 -5.89 -26.50
N ILE A 302 19.66 -6.35 -27.51
CA ILE A 302 19.26 -7.42 -28.41
C ILE A 302 20.34 -8.51 -28.40
N GLU A 303 19.96 -9.75 -28.16
CA GLU A 303 20.86 -10.88 -28.01
C GLU A 303 20.40 -12.04 -28.90
N GLU A 304 21.35 -12.74 -29.53
CA GLU A 304 21.03 -13.97 -30.23
C GLU A 304 20.71 -15.09 -29.24
N VAL A 305 19.62 -15.80 -29.50
CA VAL A 305 19.20 -16.94 -28.68
C VAL A 305 18.86 -18.14 -29.58
N THR A 306 18.80 -19.31 -28.96
CA THR A 306 18.41 -20.54 -29.69
C THR A 306 16.97 -20.34 -30.25
N LEU A 307 16.78 -20.74 -31.52
CA LEU A 307 15.45 -20.66 -32.14
C LEU A 307 14.45 -21.48 -31.31
N PRO A 308 13.36 -20.86 -30.84
CA PRO A 308 12.31 -21.55 -30.10
C PRO A 308 11.61 -22.58 -30.99
N THR A 309 11.07 -23.61 -30.36
CA THR A 309 10.30 -24.68 -31.08
C THR A 309 8.89 -24.23 -31.45
N ALA A 310 8.43 -23.13 -30.86
CA ALA A 310 7.09 -22.61 -31.01
C ALA A 310 7.05 -21.08 -30.97
N VAL A 311 6.04 -20.51 -31.63
CA VAL A 311 5.74 -19.07 -31.66
C VAL A 311 4.25 -18.85 -31.42
N VAL A 312 3.90 -17.63 -31.04
CA VAL A 312 2.53 -17.18 -30.87
C VAL A 312 1.89 -17.03 -32.27
N PRO A 313 0.68 -17.57 -32.53
CA PRO A 313 -0.02 -17.32 -33.79
C PRO A 313 -0.20 -15.83 -34.09
N SER A 314 -0.04 -15.40 -35.32
CA SER A 314 -0.05 -13.96 -35.68
C SER A 314 -1.28 -13.23 -35.21
N GLU A 315 -2.49 -13.80 -35.34
CA GLU A 315 -3.73 -13.18 -34.86
C GLU A 315 -3.71 -12.98 -33.33
N ILE A 316 -3.21 -13.96 -32.58
CA ILE A 316 -3.09 -13.88 -31.11
C ILE A 316 -2.00 -12.85 -30.72
N GLN A 317 -0.86 -12.89 -31.40
CA GLN A 317 0.22 -11.95 -31.24
C GLN A 317 -0.28 -10.50 -31.40
N ASP A 318 -0.95 -10.19 -32.50
CA ASP A 318 -1.45 -8.85 -32.79
C ASP A 318 -2.46 -8.40 -31.72
N ASN A 319 -3.40 -9.29 -31.36
CA ASN A 319 -4.38 -9.01 -30.31
C ASN A 319 -3.70 -8.75 -28.95
N MET A 320 -2.69 -9.56 -28.58
CA MET A 320 -1.98 -9.39 -27.31
C MET A 320 -1.17 -8.09 -27.26
N ILE A 321 -0.41 -7.80 -28.29
CA ILE A 321 0.40 -6.57 -28.33
C ILE A 321 -0.50 -5.34 -28.39
N ASN A 322 -1.55 -5.36 -29.20
CA ASN A 322 -2.53 -4.27 -29.29
C ASN A 322 -3.24 -4.00 -27.95
N VAL A 323 -3.65 -5.05 -27.22
CA VAL A 323 -4.29 -4.84 -25.91
C VAL A 323 -3.32 -4.31 -24.85
N LEU A 324 -2.05 -4.76 -24.87
CA LEU A 324 -1.01 -4.21 -23.99
C LEU A 324 -0.73 -2.73 -24.29
N MET A 325 -0.79 -2.33 -25.56
CA MET A 325 -0.68 -0.94 -25.99
C MET A 325 -1.90 -0.12 -25.56
N ALA A 326 -3.11 -0.64 -25.74
CA ALA A 326 -4.37 0.08 -25.53
C ALA A 326 -4.81 0.16 -24.07
N CYS A 327 -4.52 -0.87 -23.24
CA CYS A 327 -5.00 -0.94 -21.86
C CYS A 327 -4.51 0.25 -21.04
N GLN A 328 -5.39 0.80 -20.20
CA GLN A 328 -5.06 1.91 -19.31
C GLN A 328 -3.94 1.49 -18.33
N ASN A 329 -2.95 2.38 -18.16
CA ASN A 329 -1.86 2.24 -17.19
C ASN A 329 -1.46 3.62 -16.68
N GLY A 330 -1.10 3.72 -15.40
CA GLY A 330 -0.79 4.99 -14.76
C GLY A 330 -2.03 5.70 -14.21
N VAL A 331 -1.93 7.01 -14.03
CA VAL A 331 -3.01 7.84 -13.48
C VAL A 331 -4.15 7.96 -14.49
N MET A 332 -5.35 7.63 -14.05
CA MET A 332 -6.59 7.83 -14.82
C MET A 332 -7.30 9.12 -14.41
N ARG A 333 -7.33 9.42 -13.10
CA ARG A 333 -8.04 10.59 -12.58
C ARG A 333 -7.36 11.13 -11.32
N MET A 334 -7.35 12.46 -11.18
CA MET A 334 -6.92 13.18 -9.98
C MET A 334 -8.12 13.55 -9.11
N ILE A 335 -7.91 13.75 -7.79
CA ILE A 335 -8.97 14.20 -6.88
C ILE A 335 -9.21 15.70 -7.10
N PRO A 336 -10.44 16.15 -7.48
CA PRO A 336 -10.69 17.55 -7.77
C PRO A 336 -10.57 18.49 -6.57
N THR A 337 -10.81 17.96 -5.36
CA THR A 337 -10.84 18.74 -4.11
C THR A 337 -9.54 18.74 -3.33
N VAL A 338 -8.58 17.90 -3.71
CA VAL A 338 -7.26 17.81 -3.07
C VAL A 338 -6.20 17.91 -4.16
N PRO A 339 -5.52 19.05 -4.32
CA PRO A 339 -4.52 19.25 -5.37
C PRO A 339 -3.44 18.17 -5.39
N ASP A 340 -2.93 17.89 -6.57
CA ASP A 340 -1.79 17.00 -6.84
C ASP A 340 -1.96 15.56 -6.29
N THR A 341 -3.21 15.14 -6.05
CA THR A 341 -3.51 13.84 -5.45
C THR A 341 -4.25 12.94 -6.45
N VAL A 342 -3.73 11.73 -6.62
CA VAL A 342 -4.33 10.71 -7.49
C VAL A 342 -5.60 10.15 -6.84
N GLU A 343 -6.69 10.10 -7.63
CA GLU A 343 -7.91 9.39 -7.25
C GLU A 343 -7.88 7.95 -7.74
N THR A 344 -7.66 7.76 -9.06
CA THR A 344 -7.81 6.47 -9.74
C THR A 344 -6.61 6.20 -10.63
N SER A 345 -6.05 5.01 -10.53
CA SER A 345 -4.92 4.57 -11.35
C SER A 345 -4.94 3.05 -11.59
N SER A 346 -4.18 2.60 -12.57
CA SER A 346 -3.85 1.19 -12.76
C SER A 346 -2.37 0.99 -13.00
N ASN A 347 -1.88 -0.19 -12.66
CA ASN A 347 -0.51 -0.62 -12.92
C ASN A 347 -0.53 -1.94 -13.72
N LEU A 348 -0.08 -1.91 -14.97
CA LEU A 348 0.19 -3.10 -15.79
C LEU A 348 1.40 -3.82 -15.20
N ALA A 349 1.16 -4.64 -14.19
CA ALA A 349 2.19 -5.12 -13.29
C ALA A 349 2.97 -6.33 -13.83
N ILE A 350 2.25 -7.32 -14.35
CA ILE A 350 2.85 -8.58 -14.79
C ILE A 350 2.26 -8.95 -16.13
N VAL A 351 3.12 -9.31 -17.08
CA VAL A 351 2.75 -9.86 -18.38
C VAL A 351 3.57 -11.11 -18.63
N ILE A 352 2.92 -12.20 -18.96
CA ILE A 352 3.53 -13.47 -19.35
C ILE A 352 2.81 -13.99 -20.58
N ILE A 353 3.53 -14.13 -21.69
CA ILE A 353 3.05 -14.76 -22.93
C ILE A 353 4.08 -15.83 -23.31
N ALA A 354 3.79 -17.08 -23.03
CA ALA A 354 4.67 -18.21 -23.27
C ALA A 354 3.88 -19.53 -23.16
N ASP A 355 4.41 -20.59 -23.74
CA ASP A 355 3.94 -21.97 -23.55
C ASP A 355 2.42 -22.14 -23.80
N GLY A 356 1.91 -21.49 -24.86
CA GLY A 356 0.49 -21.58 -25.23
C GLY A 356 -0.46 -20.83 -24.29
N LYS A 357 0.04 -19.95 -23.42
CA LYS A 357 -0.73 -19.14 -22.48
C LYS A 357 -0.31 -17.67 -22.49
N ALA A 358 -1.28 -16.78 -22.46
CA ALA A 358 -1.07 -15.38 -22.12
C ALA A 358 -1.75 -15.08 -20.78
N GLU A 359 -1.03 -14.38 -19.90
CA GLU A 359 -1.52 -13.92 -18.59
C GLU A 359 -1.08 -12.49 -18.35
N VAL A 360 -2.05 -11.62 -18.02
CA VAL A 360 -1.80 -10.22 -17.69
C VAL A 360 -2.41 -9.94 -16.32
N ARG A 361 -1.62 -9.34 -15.42
CA ARG A 361 -2.08 -8.96 -14.08
C ARG A 361 -1.93 -7.47 -13.86
N ILE A 362 -3.01 -6.84 -13.45
CA ILE A 362 -3.11 -5.41 -13.22
C ILE A 362 -3.61 -5.18 -11.79
N LEU A 363 -3.09 -4.16 -11.13
CA LEU A 363 -3.64 -3.63 -9.89
C LEU A 363 -4.29 -2.28 -10.17
N ALA A 364 -5.60 -2.20 -10.00
CA ALA A 364 -6.35 -0.95 -10.00
C ALA A 364 -6.45 -0.38 -8.59
N ARG A 365 -6.34 0.94 -8.45
CA ARG A 365 -6.48 1.68 -7.19
C ARG A 365 -7.42 2.86 -7.36
N SER A 366 -8.27 3.12 -6.35
CA SER A 366 -9.06 4.35 -6.30
C SER A 366 -9.52 4.65 -4.87
N SER A 367 -9.57 5.94 -4.50
CA SER A 367 -10.26 6.40 -3.30
C SER A 367 -11.79 6.45 -3.48
N CYS A 368 -12.28 6.33 -4.72
CA CYS A 368 -13.69 6.32 -5.08
C CYS A 368 -14.06 4.94 -5.65
N ASP A 369 -14.83 4.14 -4.92
CA ASP A 369 -15.14 2.76 -5.30
C ASP A 369 -15.85 2.67 -6.67
N THR A 370 -16.78 3.57 -6.98
CA THR A 370 -17.45 3.59 -8.29
C THR A 370 -16.51 3.89 -9.46
N MET A 371 -15.44 4.64 -9.22
CA MET A 371 -14.39 4.88 -10.24
C MET A 371 -13.44 3.70 -10.35
N LYS A 372 -13.19 2.97 -9.25
CA LYS A 372 -12.45 1.71 -9.26
C LYS A 372 -13.20 0.66 -10.10
N ASP A 373 -14.51 0.54 -9.88
CA ASP A 373 -15.36 -0.38 -10.63
C ASP A 373 -15.40 0.00 -12.12
N PHE A 374 -15.56 1.29 -12.44
CA PHE A 374 -15.52 1.76 -13.83
C PHE A 374 -14.18 1.44 -14.52
N LEU A 375 -13.07 1.62 -13.83
CA LEU A 375 -11.75 1.26 -14.37
C LEU A 375 -11.64 -0.25 -14.60
N ALA A 376 -12.13 -1.06 -13.67
CA ALA A 376 -12.14 -2.52 -13.79
C ALA A 376 -13.01 -2.99 -14.97
N ASP A 377 -14.19 -2.40 -15.15
CA ASP A 377 -15.08 -2.68 -16.28
C ASP A 377 -14.42 -2.28 -17.62
N SER A 378 -13.76 -1.13 -17.65
CA SER A 378 -13.04 -0.64 -18.84
C SER A 378 -11.89 -1.57 -19.23
N LEU A 379 -11.09 -2.02 -18.26
CA LEU A 379 -10.01 -2.98 -18.49
C LEU A 379 -10.57 -4.35 -18.88
N THR A 380 -11.66 -4.79 -18.26
CA THR A 380 -12.35 -6.03 -18.63
C THR A 380 -12.81 -5.99 -20.07
N ALA A 381 -13.43 -4.90 -20.52
CA ALA A 381 -13.86 -4.72 -21.90
C ALA A 381 -12.65 -4.70 -22.86
N CYS A 382 -11.56 -4.02 -22.49
CA CYS A 382 -10.34 -3.95 -23.27
C CYS A 382 -9.74 -5.35 -23.52
N PHE A 383 -9.56 -6.15 -22.47
CA PHE A 383 -8.99 -7.50 -22.59
C PHE A 383 -9.96 -8.48 -23.24
N ALA A 384 -11.28 -8.33 -23.05
CA ALA A 384 -12.28 -9.15 -23.71
C ALA A 384 -12.27 -8.96 -25.24
N MET A 385 -11.99 -7.74 -25.75
CA MET A 385 -11.82 -7.50 -27.19
C MET A 385 -10.64 -8.27 -27.79
N ALA A 386 -9.61 -8.56 -26.98
CA ALA A 386 -8.49 -9.42 -27.37
C ALA A 386 -8.76 -10.92 -27.14
N GLY A 387 -10.00 -11.31 -26.81
CA GLY A 387 -10.39 -12.70 -26.58
C GLY A 387 -9.97 -13.26 -25.21
N MET A 388 -9.49 -12.45 -24.30
CA MET A 388 -9.04 -12.89 -22.96
C MET A 388 -10.23 -13.05 -22.01
N LYS A 389 -10.13 -14.03 -21.10
CA LYS A 389 -11.01 -14.16 -19.94
C LYS A 389 -10.45 -13.29 -18.81
N VAL A 390 -11.31 -12.48 -18.19
CA VAL A 390 -10.92 -11.60 -17.09
C VAL A 390 -11.55 -12.09 -15.78
N GLU A 391 -10.75 -12.10 -14.72
CA GLU A 391 -11.14 -12.40 -13.35
C GLU A 391 -10.77 -11.23 -12.45
N LEU A 392 -11.71 -10.79 -11.60
CA LEU A 392 -11.54 -9.76 -10.59
C LEU A 392 -11.41 -10.41 -9.21
N SER A 393 -10.44 -10.00 -8.40
CA SER A 393 -10.19 -10.58 -7.08
C SER A 393 -9.50 -9.59 -6.14
N GLY A 394 -9.41 -9.92 -4.84
CA GLY A 394 -8.64 -9.14 -3.86
C GLY A 394 -9.15 -7.70 -3.68
N GLY A 395 -10.44 -7.46 -3.94
CA GLY A 395 -11.03 -6.12 -3.86
C GLY A 395 -11.19 -5.62 -2.42
N TYR A 396 -10.80 -4.37 -2.18
CA TYR A 396 -11.11 -3.65 -0.94
C TYR A 396 -11.49 -2.21 -1.22
N SER A 397 -12.28 -1.62 -0.31
CA SER A 397 -12.84 -0.28 -0.47
C SER A 397 -11.82 0.81 -0.24
N GLY A 398 -11.97 1.91 -0.98
CA GLY A 398 -11.29 3.16 -0.71
C GLY A 398 -12.00 3.98 0.37
N TRP A 399 -11.31 4.96 0.85
CA TRP A 399 -11.84 6.01 1.71
C TRP A 399 -11.83 7.33 0.95
N GLN A 400 -13.02 7.75 0.52
CA GLN A 400 -13.18 8.98 -0.24
C GLN A 400 -12.98 10.19 0.68
N PRO A 401 -12.12 11.16 0.31
CA PRO A 401 -11.82 12.31 1.15
C PRO A 401 -13.03 13.22 1.35
N ASN A 402 -13.22 13.67 2.60
CA ASN A 402 -14.18 14.71 2.97
C ASN A 402 -13.44 15.94 3.51
N VAL A 403 -13.26 16.96 2.68
CA VAL A 403 -12.57 18.20 3.05
C VAL A 403 -13.42 19.09 4.00
N ASP A 404 -14.73 18.83 4.09
CA ASP A 404 -15.67 19.55 4.96
C ASP A 404 -15.95 18.80 6.28
N SER A 405 -15.14 17.80 6.60
CA SER A 405 -15.25 17.00 7.84
C SER A 405 -15.18 17.88 9.08
N PRO A 406 -16.18 17.81 10.00
CA PRO A 406 -16.15 18.54 11.26
C PRO A 406 -14.93 18.23 12.13
N ILE A 407 -14.53 16.95 12.20
CA ILE A 407 -13.33 16.57 12.98
C ILE A 407 -12.05 17.08 12.32
N LEU A 408 -11.96 17.11 11.00
CA LEU A 408 -10.81 17.69 10.30
C LEU A 408 -10.65 19.16 10.65
N HIS A 409 -11.74 19.94 10.61
CA HIS A 409 -11.70 21.36 10.97
C HIS A 409 -11.29 21.58 12.43
N ALA A 410 -11.82 20.80 13.36
CA ALA A 410 -11.44 20.86 14.77
C ALA A 410 -9.95 20.53 14.97
N MET A 411 -9.46 19.47 14.33
CA MET A 411 -8.08 19.04 14.41
C MET A 411 -7.10 20.07 13.80
N LYS A 412 -7.40 20.63 12.63
CA LYS A 412 -6.60 21.71 12.03
C LYS A 412 -6.45 22.92 12.96
N LEU A 413 -7.56 23.35 13.57
CA LEU A 413 -7.54 24.45 14.51
C LEU A 413 -6.71 24.14 15.76
N SER A 414 -6.92 22.95 16.34
CA SER A 414 -6.18 22.47 17.51
C SER A 414 -4.69 22.38 17.24
N TYR A 415 -4.28 21.79 16.10
CA TYR A 415 -2.88 21.66 15.72
C TYR A 415 -2.20 23.04 15.57
N LYS A 416 -2.88 23.96 14.86
CA LYS A 416 -2.37 25.33 14.69
C LYS A 416 -2.22 26.09 16.03
N GLN A 417 -3.17 25.91 16.96
CA GLN A 417 -3.11 26.52 18.29
C GLN A 417 -1.94 25.98 19.13
N GLN A 418 -1.65 24.68 19.03
CA GLN A 418 -0.62 24.03 19.81
C GLN A 418 0.80 24.28 19.24
N PHE A 419 0.95 24.17 17.92
CA PHE A 419 2.26 24.12 17.26
C PHE A 419 2.58 25.34 16.41
N GLY A 420 1.63 26.29 16.23
CA GLY A 420 1.84 27.53 15.48
C GLY A 420 1.85 27.37 13.94
N VAL A 421 1.67 26.16 13.43
CA VAL A 421 1.65 25.84 12.00
C VAL A 421 0.39 25.05 11.65
N GLU A 422 -0.05 25.11 10.40
CA GLU A 422 -1.16 24.26 9.94
C GLU A 422 -0.64 22.87 9.58
N PRO A 423 -1.38 21.80 9.90
CA PRO A 423 -1.03 20.46 9.47
C PRO A 423 -1.28 20.33 7.96
N ALA A 424 -0.50 19.49 7.30
CA ALA A 424 -0.78 19.14 5.90
C ALA A 424 -1.97 18.18 5.83
N VAL A 425 -2.93 18.47 4.95
CA VAL A 425 -4.07 17.59 4.69
C VAL A 425 -3.75 16.76 3.45
N LYS A 426 -3.82 15.44 3.58
CA LYS A 426 -3.39 14.50 2.53
C LYS A 426 -4.39 13.38 2.29
N VAL A 427 -4.25 12.74 1.14
CA VAL A 427 -4.88 11.46 0.80
C VAL A 427 -3.76 10.54 0.34
N ILE A 428 -3.70 9.34 0.86
CA ILE A 428 -2.69 8.36 0.45
C ILE A 428 -3.23 7.48 -0.68
N HIS A 429 -2.46 7.33 -1.75
CA HIS A 429 -2.84 6.45 -2.86
C HIS A 429 -2.36 4.99 -2.63
N ALA A 430 -2.53 4.54 -1.38
CA ALA A 430 -2.30 3.18 -0.90
C ALA A 430 -3.44 2.78 0.03
N GLY A 431 -3.49 1.52 0.47
CA GLY A 431 -4.52 1.03 1.39
C GLY A 431 -4.27 1.53 2.82
N LEU A 432 -5.35 1.80 3.54
CA LEU A 432 -5.42 1.94 5.00
C LEU A 432 -6.66 1.19 5.48
N GLU A 433 -6.65 0.68 6.70
CA GLU A 433 -7.82 0.03 7.30
C GLU A 433 -9.06 0.93 7.31
N CYS A 434 -8.87 2.26 7.33
CA CYS A 434 -9.96 3.25 7.24
C CYS A 434 -10.92 3.01 6.07
N GLY A 435 -10.42 2.62 4.89
CA GLY A 435 -11.27 2.33 3.75
C GLY A 435 -12.24 1.17 4.00
N ILE A 436 -11.72 0.09 4.58
CA ILE A 436 -12.47 -1.13 4.89
C ILE A 436 -13.41 -0.88 6.08
N ILE A 437 -12.90 -0.26 7.16
CA ILE A 437 -13.70 0.05 8.35
C ILE A 437 -14.85 1.00 7.99
N GLY A 438 -14.58 2.03 7.17
CA GLY A 438 -15.60 2.97 6.70
C GLY A 438 -16.69 2.31 5.85
N ALA A 439 -16.34 1.30 5.04
CA ALA A 439 -17.32 0.52 4.29
C ALA A 439 -18.17 -0.38 5.21
N ASN A 440 -17.57 -0.97 6.25
CA ASN A 440 -18.28 -1.82 7.23
C ASN A 440 -19.10 -0.99 8.24
N CYS A 441 -18.67 0.23 8.54
CA CYS A 441 -19.29 1.15 9.48
C CYS A 441 -19.59 2.50 8.81
N PRO A 442 -20.59 2.57 7.90
CA PRO A 442 -20.85 3.76 7.12
C PRO A 442 -21.28 4.94 8.00
N GLY A 443 -20.81 6.13 7.64
CA GLY A 443 -21.13 7.39 8.34
C GLY A 443 -20.08 7.82 9.37
N LEU A 444 -18.99 7.09 9.54
CA LEU A 444 -17.87 7.52 10.37
C LEU A 444 -17.17 8.74 9.77
N ASP A 445 -16.90 9.75 10.61
CA ASP A 445 -16.00 10.85 10.29
C ASP A 445 -14.58 10.46 10.69
N MET A 446 -13.68 10.29 9.71
CA MET A 446 -12.42 9.59 9.92
C MET A 446 -11.23 10.51 9.63
N ILE A 447 -10.18 10.38 10.45
CA ILE A 447 -8.85 10.99 10.23
C ILE A 447 -7.78 9.96 10.60
N SER A 448 -6.71 9.87 9.78
CA SER A 448 -5.52 9.12 10.14
C SER A 448 -4.34 10.08 10.37
N PHE A 449 -3.59 9.86 11.44
CA PHE A 449 -2.40 10.62 11.80
C PHE A 449 -1.49 9.80 12.73
N GLY A 450 -0.25 10.21 12.89
CA GLY A 450 0.70 9.46 13.72
C GLY A 450 2.00 10.22 13.98
N PRO A 451 2.93 9.60 14.71
CA PRO A 451 4.29 10.10 14.90
C PRO A 451 5.14 9.84 13.66
N THR A 452 6.33 10.44 13.60
CA THR A 452 7.27 10.16 12.50
C THR A 452 7.98 8.82 12.71
N LEU A 453 7.70 7.88 11.79
CA LEU A 453 8.40 6.60 11.64
C LEU A 453 9.23 6.61 10.36
N ARG A 454 10.26 5.80 10.30
CA ARG A 454 11.04 5.61 9.06
C ARG A 454 11.47 4.16 8.92
N SER A 455 11.46 3.69 7.69
CA SER A 455 11.81 2.33 7.31
C SER A 455 10.98 1.26 8.03
N PRO A 456 9.63 1.39 8.11
CA PRO A 456 8.80 0.31 8.62
C PRO A 456 9.08 -0.98 7.82
N HIS A 457 8.66 -2.13 8.34
CA HIS A 457 8.86 -3.46 7.73
C HIS A 457 10.33 -3.84 7.46
N SER A 458 11.26 -3.18 8.15
CA SER A 458 12.70 -3.35 7.99
C SER A 458 13.41 -3.36 9.35
N PRO A 459 14.56 -4.05 9.50
CA PRO A 459 15.41 -3.92 10.70
C PRO A 459 15.98 -2.52 10.94
N ASP A 460 15.82 -1.60 9.98
CA ASP A 460 16.15 -0.18 10.11
C ASP A 460 14.99 0.68 10.62
N GLU A 461 13.88 0.07 10.98
CA GLU A 461 12.69 0.73 11.54
C GLU A 461 13.06 1.56 12.76
N ARG A 462 12.60 2.82 12.78
CA ARG A 462 12.89 3.77 13.85
C ARG A 462 11.78 4.78 14.06
N ALA A 463 11.57 5.18 15.31
CA ALA A 463 10.61 6.20 15.72
C ALA A 463 11.33 7.47 16.18
N LEU A 464 10.91 8.64 15.67
CA LEU A 464 11.49 9.94 16.03
C LEU A 464 10.88 10.44 17.36
N ILE A 465 11.68 10.43 18.42
CA ILE A 465 11.24 10.68 19.81
C ILE A 465 10.45 11.99 19.97
N PRO A 466 10.90 13.16 19.48
CA PRO A 466 10.15 14.41 19.66
C PRO A 466 8.76 14.39 19.06
N THR A 467 8.55 13.62 17.98
CA THR A 467 7.25 13.56 17.30
C THR A 467 6.24 12.70 18.04
N VAL A 468 6.68 11.73 18.84
CA VAL A 468 5.79 10.93 19.69
C VAL A 468 5.13 11.82 20.77
N SER A 469 5.86 12.78 21.34
CA SER A 469 5.26 13.76 22.27
C SER A 469 4.22 14.63 21.57
N LYS A 470 4.56 15.20 20.42
CA LYS A 470 3.63 16.04 19.65
C LYS A 470 2.37 15.28 19.24
N PHE A 471 2.55 14.06 18.73
CA PHE A 471 1.43 13.17 18.35
C PHE A 471 0.50 12.92 19.54
N TYR A 472 1.04 12.55 20.71
CA TYR A 472 0.22 12.27 21.89
C TYR A 472 -0.48 13.52 22.43
N ASP A 473 0.23 14.65 22.52
CA ASP A 473 -0.36 15.93 22.95
C ASP A 473 -1.50 16.37 22.02
N PHE A 474 -1.29 16.17 20.72
CA PHE A 474 -2.31 16.46 19.71
C PHE A 474 -3.52 15.51 19.79
N LEU A 475 -3.29 14.22 20.03
CA LEU A 475 -4.36 13.25 20.27
C LEU A 475 -5.22 13.66 21.48
N VAL A 476 -4.58 13.96 22.60
CA VAL A 476 -5.26 14.38 23.84
C VAL A 476 -6.11 15.64 23.61
N ALA A 477 -5.55 16.66 22.97
CA ALA A 477 -6.27 17.89 22.68
C ALA A 477 -7.43 17.68 21.68
N THR A 478 -7.28 16.75 20.73
CA THR A 478 -8.36 16.39 19.82
C THR A 478 -9.53 15.75 20.58
N LEU A 479 -9.26 14.87 21.54
CA LEU A 479 -10.29 14.25 22.36
C LEU A 479 -11.05 15.27 23.23
N GLU A 480 -10.34 16.26 23.79
CA GLU A 480 -10.93 17.34 24.58
C GLU A 480 -11.82 18.26 23.72
N GLN A 481 -11.46 18.46 22.45
CA GLN A 481 -12.16 19.34 21.50
C GLN A 481 -13.12 18.62 20.56
N THR A 482 -13.40 17.33 20.80
CA THR A 482 -14.35 16.55 19.99
C THR A 482 -15.68 17.30 19.84
N PRO A 483 -16.29 17.39 18.62
CA PRO A 483 -17.55 18.05 18.41
C PRO A 483 -18.70 17.50 19.30
N GLU A 484 -19.67 18.36 19.60
CA GLU A 484 -20.91 17.96 20.27
C GLU A 484 -21.84 17.18 19.32
N LYS A 485 -22.72 16.37 19.90
CA LYS A 485 -23.74 15.61 19.16
C LYS A 485 -24.78 16.50 18.52
#